data_e2698d7fa0072d60445b9bd20aa90d67
#
_entry.id   e2698d7fa0072d60445b9bd20aa90d67
#
_cell.length_a   1.000
_cell.length_b   1.000
_cell.length_c   1.000
_cell.angle_alpha   90.00
_cell.angle_beta   90.00
_cell.angle_gamma   90.00
#
_symmetry.space_group_name_H-M   'P 1'
#
loop_
_entity.id
_entity.type
_entity.pdbx_description
1 polymer ?
#
loop_
_entity_poly.entity_id
_entity_poly.type
_entity_poly.pdbx_seq_one_letter_code
_entity_poly.pdbx_strand_id
1 'polypeptide(L)'
;MAAKTKSRSTARSKARQSSRSPKRDRHNLGQSFIFPPKVIDDIHIKAELGRYRMRGFSIFKKIPTWDDLTFLPGTLTRFVIEGYREKCETKTILGPRCKRPLELDIPIYITGMSFGALSHEAKTALARGATMAGTATCSGEGGMIPDERRYSSKWFYQCIQSRYGFNPHHLLLADGCEFFIGQGAKVGLGGHLMGQKVSDQVAEMRSLPAGIDQRSPARHPDWLGPDDLSLKIQEIREATNWEIPIQLKLGAARVYDDVRMAAKTDPDCIYMDGMEGSTGAGPHLATEETGVPGIAAIRQARKALDDVGQSGNISLIYAGGIRNGGDVAKALALGADAVAIGHSSLMALNCNKDIPEADFEKEIGVEAGYCYHCHTGRCP
;
A
#
# COMPACT_ATOMS: atom_id res chain seq x y z
N MET A 1 52.44 51.39 35.32
CA MET A 1 52.75 52.23 34.13
C MET A 1 52.04 51.65 32.90
N ALA A 2 51.28 52.51 32.23
CA ALA A 2 50.76 52.49 30.84
C ALA A 2 49.85 51.31 30.46
N ALA A 3 48.56 51.46 30.30
CA ALA A 3 47.69 52.32 29.51
C ALA A 3 47.39 51.79 28.11
N LYS A 4 46.11 51.51 27.90
CA LYS A 4 45.27 51.66 26.66
C LYS A 4 45.60 50.74 25.50
N THR A 5 44.63 50.16 24.81
CA THR A 5 43.50 50.82 24.13
C THR A 5 42.41 49.80 23.73
N LYS A 6 41.18 50.25 23.79
CA LYS A 6 39.93 49.66 23.25
C LYS A 6 39.95 49.66 21.73
N SER A 7 39.45 48.63 21.07
CA SER A 7 38.68 48.86 19.85
C SER A 7 37.44 47.93 19.82
N ARG A 8 36.29 48.56 19.82
CA ARG A 8 34.99 48.01 19.52
C ARG A 8 34.91 47.79 18.00
N SER A 9 34.54 46.60 17.53
CA SER A 9 33.97 46.47 16.22
C SER A 9 32.56 45.83 16.39
N THR A 10 31.58 46.68 16.27
CA THR A 10 30.17 46.32 16.12
C THR A 10 29.94 45.76 14.76
N ALA A 11 29.88 44.45 14.62
CA ALA A 11 29.33 43.82 13.42
C ALA A 11 27.81 43.83 13.50
N ARG A 12 27.18 44.76 12.78
CA ARG A 12 25.74 44.78 12.48
C ARG A 12 25.41 43.56 11.66
N SER A 13 24.72 42.61 12.25
CA SER A 13 23.96 41.58 11.50
C SER A 13 22.81 42.27 10.74
N LYS A 14 22.99 42.48 9.46
CA LYS A 14 21.87 42.85 8.58
C LYS A 14 20.96 41.63 8.46
N ALA A 15 19.86 41.66 9.19
CA ALA A 15 18.73 40.78 8.91
C ALA A 15 18.32 41.01 7.44
N ARG A 16 18.44 39.96 6.62
CA ARG A 16 17.84 39.92 5.29
C ARG A 16 16.33 39.90 5.50
N GLN A 17 15.67 41.07 5.46
CA GLN A 17 14.26 41.14 5.21
C GLN A 17 14.02 40.50 3.85
N SER A 18 13.36 39.34 3.83
CA SER A 18 12.81 38.78 2.62
C SER A 18 11.78 39.80 2.09
N SER A 19 12.13 40.46 1.02
CA SER A 19 11.19 41.29 0.26
C SER A 19 10.12 40.36 -0.27
N ARG A 20 9.01 40.23 0.46
CA ARG A 20 7.78 39.72 -0.12
C ARG A 20 7.44 40.66 -1.26
N SER A 21 7.56 40.17 -2.50
CA SER A 21 7.02 40.86 -3.68
C SER A 21 5.59 41.27 -3.38
N PRO A 22 5.18 42.49 -3.72
CA PRO A 22 3.81 42.95 -3.50
C PRO A 22 2.87 41.94 -4.17
N LYS A 23 1.87 41.44 -3.42
CA LYS A 23 0.77 40.67 -4.00
C LYS A 23 0.21 41.50 -5.15
N ARG A 24 0.51 41.10 -6.39
CA ARG A 24 -0.14 41.69 -7.57
C ARG A 24 -1.63 41.48 -7.37
N ASP A 25 -2.41 42.52 -7.37
CA ASP A 25 -3.85 42.43 -7.49
C ASP A 25 -4.13 41.61 -8.75
N ARG A 26 -4.50 40.38 -8.54
CA ARG A 26 -4.92 39.50 -9.64
C ARG A 26 -6.30 40.01 -10.02
N HIS A 27 -6.38 40.75 -11.11
CA HIS A 27 -7.65 41.05 -11.73
C HIS A 27 -8.43 39.75 -11.81
N ASN A 28 -9.67 39.80 -11.33
CA ASN A 28 -10.50 38.59 -11.20
C ASN A 28 -11.04 38.19 -12.59
N LEU A 29 -10.14 37.76 -13.46
CA LEU A 29 -10.47 37.28 -14.81
C LEU A 29 -11.06 35.86 -14.82
N GLY A 30 -11.35 35.31 -13.63
CA GLY A 30 -11.74 33.92 -13.47
C GLY A 30 -10.54 32.95 -13.50
N GLN A 31 -10.76 31.75 -13.04
CA GLN A 31 -9.77 30.67 -13.10
C GLN A 31 -10.01 29.83 -14.34
N SER A 32 -8.93 29.49 -15.07
CA SER A 32 -9.01 28.54 -16.16
C SER A 32 -9.48 27.19 -15.62
N PHE A 33 -10.48 26.61 -16.25
CA PHE A 33 -10.93 25.26 -15.91
C PHE A 33 -9.91 24.20 -16.31
N ILE A 34 -9.13 24.45 -17.38
CA ILE A 34 -8.09 23.54 -17.87
C ILE A 34 -6.79 23.72 -17.09
N PHE A 35 -6.46 24.96 -16.71
CA PHE A 35 -5.25 25.28 -15.95
C PHE A 35 -5.62 25.90 -14.57
N PRO A 36 -6.22 25.12 -13.66
CA PRO A 36 -6.42 25.59 -12.29
C PRO A 36 -5.06 25.76 -11.58
N PRO A 37 -4.99 26.53 -10.48
CA PRO A 37 -3.73 26.81 -9.78
C PRO A 37 -2.88 25.57 -9.49
N LYS A 38 -3.50 24.48 -9.03
CA LYS A 38 -2.81 23.20 -8.75
C LYS A 38 -2.09 22.62 -9.96
N VAL A 39 -2.66 22.75 -11.16
CA VAL A 39 -2.04 22.25 -12.41
C VAL A 39 -0.87 23.15 -12.81
N ILE A 40 -1.03 24.47 -12.68
CA ILE A 40 0.03 25.43 -12.96
C ILE A 40 1.22 25.20 -12.03
N ASP A 41 0.99 25.04 -10.73
CA ASP A 41 2.03 24.77 -9.74
C ASP A 41 2.76 23.45 -10.03
N ASP A 42 2.03 22.40 -10.39
CA ASP A 42 2.61 21.11 -10.75
C ASP A 42 3.51 21.18 -12.00
N ILE A 43 3.09 21.96 -13.00
CA ILE A 43 3.91 22.21 -14.21
C ILE A 43 5.20 22.95 -13.84
N HIS A 44 5.12 24.01 -13.03
CA HIS A 44 6.28 24.77 -12.58
C HIS A 44 7.26 23.90 -11.80
N ILE A 45 6.76 23.10 -10.83
CA ILE A 45 7.60 22.20 -10.04
C ILE A 45 8.29 21.15 -10.92
N LYS A 46 7.59 20.59 -11.91
CA LYS A 46 8.20 19.64 -12.86
C LYS A 46 9.26 20.30 -13.72
N ALA A 47 9.03 21.54 -14.15
CA ALA A 47 10.01 22.33 -14.93
C ALA A 47 11.28 22.61 -14.12
N GLU A 48 11.14 22.96 -12.83
CA GLU A 48 12.27 23.20 -11.93
C GLU A 48 13.05 21.90 -11.62
N LEU A 49 12.35 20.79 -11.39
CA LEU A 49 12.97 19.51 -11.05
C LEU A 49 13.58 18.77 -12.25
N GLY A 50 13.17 19.08 -13.48
CA GLY A 50 13.51 18.31 -14.67
C GLY A 50 13.01 16.85 -14.67
N ARG A 51 12.07 16.52 -13.78
CA ARG A 51 11.51 15.18 -13.61
C ARG A 51 10.14 15.24 -12.96
N TYR A 52 9.40 14.09 -12.90
CA TYR A 52 8.14 14.06 -12.15
C TYR A 52 8.39 14.11 -10.65
N ARG A 53 7.37 14.61 -9.94
CA ARG A 53 7.32 14.55 -8.48
C ARG A 53 7.15 13.11 -8.01
N MET A 54 7.96 12.73 -7.04
CA MET A 54 7.76 11.53 -6.23
C MET A 54 6.94 11.90 -5.00
N ARG A 55 6.06 11.02 -4.57
CA ARG A 55 5.33 11.16 -3.32
C ARG A 55 4.93 9.81 -2.73
N GLY A 56 4.55 9.82 -1.47
CA GLY A 56 3.87 8.72 -0.81
C GLY A 56 2.36 8.96 -0.71
N PHE A 57 1.70 8.13 0.07
CA PHE A 57 0.29 8.19 0.38
C PHE A 57 -0.64 7.73 -0.77
N SER A 58 -1.94 8.02 -0.64
CA SER A 58 -3.01 7.62 -1.56
C SER A 58 -3.29 8.72 -2.59
N ILE A 59 -4.27 8.48 -3.45
CA ILE A 59 -4.78 9.44 -4.44
C ILE A 59 -5.37 10.69 -3.77
N PHE A 60 -5.13 11.86 -4.36
CA PHE A 60 -5.72 13.13 -3.94
C PHE A 60 -6.89 13.58 -4.82
N LYS A 61 -6.96 13.04 -6.03
CA LYS A 61 -8.07 13.27 -6.94
C LYS A 61 -9.36 12.70 -6.36
N LYS A 62 -10.46 13.45 -6.47
CA LYS A 62 -11.77 12.94 -6.09
C LYS A 62 -12.20 11.82 -7.02
N ILE A 63 -12.47 10.67 -6.47
CA ILE A 63 -12.97 9.47 -7.14
C ILE A 63 -14.18 8.94 -6.36
N PRO A 64 -15.00 8.06 -6.93
CA PRO A 64 -16.00 7.31 -6.17
C PRO A 64 -15.33 6.51 -5.05
N THR A 65 -15.91 6.58 -3.85
CA THR A 65 -15.37 5.96 -2.62
C THR A 65 -16.43 5.15 -1.90
N TRP A 66 -16.06 4.49 -0.80
CA TRP A 66 -17.00 3.77 0.07
C TRP A 66 -18.11 4.65 0.64
N ASP A 67 -17.92 5.98 0.72
CA ASP A 67 -18.92 6.92 1.19
C ASP A 67 -20.07 7.12 0.19
N ASP A 68 -19.86 6.78 -1.07
CA ASP A 68 -20.90 6.84 -2.11
C ASP A 68 -21.86 5.62 -2.06
N LEU A 69 -21.61 4.66 -1.17
CA LEU A 69 -22.44 3.48 -0.96
C LEU A 69 -23.08 3.48 0.41
N THR A 70 -24.33 3.01 0.49
CA THR A 70 -25.06 2.77 1.74
C THR A 70 -25.63 1.36 1.78
N PHE A 71 -25.85 0.81 2.97
CA PHE A 71 -26.56 -0.43 3.12
C PHE A 71 -28.06 -0.19 3.03
N LEU A 72 -28.77 -1.15 2.45
CA LEU A 72 -30.23 -1.24 2.53
C LEU A 72 -30.58 -2.30 3.58
N PRO A 73 -30.87 -1.90 4.82
CA PRO A 73 -31.19 -2.85 5.88
C PRO A 73 -32.54 -3.52 5.62
N GLY A 74 -32.66 -4.79 6.00
CA GLY A 74 -33.95 -5.49 5.98
C GLY A 74 -34.82 -5.02 7.14
N THR A 75 -36.12 -4.84 6.88
CA THR A 75 -37.12 -4.55 7.94
C THR A 75 -38.20 -5.63 7.99
N LEU A 76 -38.80 -5.95 6.84
CA LEU A 76 -39.81 -7.02 6.72
C LEU A 76 -39.45 -8.08 5.69
N THR A 77 -38.67 -7.71 4.68
CA THR A 77 -38.30 -8.56 3.54
C THR A 77 -37.16 -9.53 3.86
N ARG A 78 -36.47 -9.33 4.96
CA ARG A 78 -35.36 -10.16 5.45
C ARG A 78 -35.49 -10.37 6.95
N PHE A 79 -35.06 -11.56 7.41
CA PHE A 79 -34.91 -11.81 8.84
C PHE A 79 -33.81 -10.90 9.39
N VAL A 80 -34.12 -10.16 10.45
CA VAL A 80 -33.18 -9.21 11.07
C VAL A 80 -32.43 -9.92 12.19
N ILE A 81 -31.09 -9.91 12.12
CA ILE A 81 -30.23 -10.49 13.15
C ILE A 81 -30.18 -9.55 14.35
N GLU A 82 -30.44 -10.11 15.54
CA GLU A 82 -30.31 -9.42 16.82
C GLU A 82 -28.83 -9.41 17.26
N GLY A 83 -28.05 -8.44 16.82
CA GLY A 83 -26.59 -8.40 16.95
C GLY A 83 -26.05 -8.48 18.39
N TYR A 84 -26.86 -8.24 19.42
CA TYR A 84 -26.49 -8.43 20.83
C TYR A 84 -26.85 -9.81 21.39
N ARG A 85 -27.57 -10.63 20.65
CA ARG A 85 -27.97 -11.99 21.04
C ARG A 85 -27.41 -13.06 20.11
N GLU A 86 -27.26 -12.75 18.87
CA GLU A 86 -26.84 -13.67 17.79
C GLU A 86 -25.43 -13.36 17.37
N LYS A 87 -24.56 -14.37 17.40
CA LYS A 87 -23.18 -14.24 16.99
C LYS A 87 -23.10 -14.15 15.46
N CYS A 88 -22.45 -13.11 14.95
CA CYS A 88 -22.06 -13.03 13.55
C CYS A 88 -20.76 -13.82 13.34
N GLU A 89 -20.76 -14.79 12.43
CA GLU A 89 -19.55 -15.53 12.09
C GLU A 89 -18.66 -14.67 11.20
N THR A 90 -17.41 -14.48 11.61
CA THR A 90 -16.40 -13.68 10.90
C THR A 90 -15.23 -14.49 10.40
N LYS A 91 -15.16 -15.79 10.77
CA LYS A 91 -14.06 -16.65 10.36
C LYS A 91 -14.00 -16.76 8.83
N THR A 92 -12.82 -16.56 8.28
CA THR A 92 -12.59 -16.54 6.84
C THR A 92 -11.45 -17.47 6.48
N ILE A 93 -11.62 -18.24 5.41
CA ILE A 93 -10.62 -19.19 4.93
C ILE A 93 -10.09 -18.68 3.58
N LEU A 94 -8.79 -18.46 3.50
CA LEU A 94 -8.10 -18.11 2.27
C LEU A 94 -7.43 -19.35 1.68
N GLY A 95 -7.61 -19.56 0.37
CA GLY A 95 -7.08 -20.74 -0.32
C GLY A 95 -7.72 -22.06 0.15
N PRO A 96 -9.06 -22.22 0.07
CA PRO A 96 -9.77 -23.37 0.64
C PRO A 96 -9.37 -24.73 0.01
N ARG A 97 -8.71 -24.71 -1.15
CA ARG A 97 -8.24 -25.92 -1.84
C ARG A 97 -6.85 -26.41 -1.40
N CYS A 98 -6.11 -25.58 -0.63
CA CYS A 98 -4.77 -25.94 -0.14
C CYS A 98 -4.84 -26.99 0.93
N LYS A 99 -3.75 -27.75 1.12
CA LYS A 99 -3.61 -28.69 2.24
C LYS A 99 -3.64 -27.95 3.59
N ARG A 100 -3.07 -26.75 3.64
CA ARG A 100 -3.00 -25.89 4.83
C ARG A 100 -3.54 -24.48 4.47
N PRO A 101 -4.86 -24.32 4.36
CA PRO A 101 -5.48 -23.04 4.07
C PRO A 101 -5.20 -22.04 5.18
N LEU A 102 -5.24 -20.75 4.86
CA LEU A 102 -5.07 -19.70 5.86
C LEU A 102 -6.40 -19.36 6.50
N GLU A 103 -6.59 -19.74 7.75
CA GLU A 103 -7.78 -19.42 8.52
C GLU A 103 -7.61 -18.10 9.26
N LEU A 104 -8.47 -17.13 9.01
CA LEU A 104 -8.51 -15.84 9.68
C LEU A 104 -9.72 -15.76 10.59
N ASP A 105 -9.58 -15.23 11.82
CA ASP A 105 -10.70 -15.06 12.73
C ASP A 105 -11.64 -13.92 12.31
N ILE A 106 -11.13 -13.00 11.49
CA ILE A 106 -11.86 -11.88 10.88
C ILE A 106 -11.49 -11.76 9.40
N PRO A 107 -12.38 -11.26 8.52
CA PRO A 107 -12.12 -11.13 7.08
C PRO A 107 -11.19 -9.96 6.74
N ILE A 108 -10.18 -9.70 7.58
CA ILE A 108 -9.25 -8.58 7.46
C ILE A 108 -7.85 -9.07 7.75
N TYR A 109 -6.86 -8.69 6.92
CA TYR A 109 -5.46 -8.88 7.27
C TYR A 109 -4.61 -7.66 6.88
N ILE A 110 -3.35 -7.60 7.35
CA ILE A 110 -2.44 -6.49 7.08
C ILE A 110 -1.66 -6.77 5.81
N THR A 111 -1.81 -5.88 4.81
CA THR A 111 -1.15 -6.00 3.50
C THR A 111 0.38 -5.92 3.60
N GLY A 112 1.06 -6.40 2.57
CA GLY A 112 2.52 -6.28 2.44
C GLY A 112 2.98 -4.82 2.40
N MET A 113 3.77 -4.46 3.39
CA MET A 113 4.46 -3.18 3.50
C MET A 113 5.94 -3.45 3.80
N SER A 114 6.81 -3.03 2.87
CA SER A 114 8.22 -3.39 2.88
C SER A 114 8.98 -2.84 4.08
N PHE A 115 10.00 -3.58 4.54
CA PHE A 115 11.04 -3.02 5.37
C PHE A 115 11.86 -1.99 4.58
N GLY A 116 12.07 -0.85 5.17
CA GLY A 116 12.61 0.34 4.50
C GLY A 116 11.52 1.35 4.14
N ALA A 117 10.34 0.91 3.70
CA ALA A 117 9.15 1.77 3.73
C ALA A 117 8.67 1.96 5.17
N LEU A 118 8.62 0.89 5.95
CA LEU A 118 8.36 0.89 7.39
C LEU A 118 9.64 0.58 8.17
N SER A 119 9.71 1.05 9.42
CA SER A 119 10.75 0.67 10.37
C SER A 119 10.56 -0.76 10.89
N HIS A 120 11.59 -1.28 11.53
CA HIS A 120 11.57 -2.58 12.20
C HIS A 120 10.48 -2.64 13.28
N GLU A 121 10.37 -1.58 14.07
CA GLU A 121 9.39 -1.45 15.17
C GLU A 121 7.96 -1.46 14.63
N ALA A 122 7.69 -0.70 13.58
CA ALA A 122 6.37 -0.66 12.96
C ALA A 122 5.96 -2.04 12.42
N LYS A 123 6.85 -2.74 11.71
CA LYS A 123 6.57 -4.09 11.21
C LYS A 123 6.33 -5.08 12.34
N THR A 124 7.14 -5.03 13.37
CA THR A 124 6.99 -5.88 14.57
C THR A 124 5.68 -5.60 15.33
N ALA A 125 5.29 -4.35 15.47
CA ALA A 125 4.03 -3.95 16.11
C ALA A 125 2.82 -4.46 15.30
N LEU A 126 2.85 -4.31 13.97
CA LEU A 126 1.79 -4.82 13.08
C LEU A 126 1.68 -6.35 13.15
N ALA A 127 2.80 -7.07 13.19
CA ALA A 127 2.82 -8.52 13.33
C ALA A 127 2.15 -8.99 14.64
N ARG A 128 2.49 -8.34 15.76
CA ARG A 128 1.85 -8.60 17.06
C ARG A 128 0.36 -8.29 17.04
N GLY A 129 -0.02 -7.13 16.50
CA GLY A 129 -1.42 -6.72 16.40
C GLY A 129 -2.25 -7.68 15.55
N ALA A 130 -1.72 -8.12 14.41
CA ALA A 130 -2.38 -9.11 13.57
C ALA A 130 -2.55 -10.46 14.28
N THR A 131 -1.53 -10.93 14.99
CA THR A 131 -1.59 -12.16 15.77
C THR A 131 -2.62 -12.07 16.88
N MET A 132 -2.70 -10.96 17.61
CA MET A 132 -3.72 -10.72 18.64
C MET A 132 -5.14 -10.71 18.06
N ALA A 133 -5.31 -10.26 16.83
CA ALA A 133 -6.58 -10.24 16.10
C ALA A 133 -6.87 -11.57 15.37
N GLY A 134 -6.05 -12.61 15.53
CA GLY A 134 -6.20 -13.90 14.85
C GLY A 134 -6.08 -13.85 13.33
N THR A 135 -5.35 -12.85 12.80
CA THR A 135 -5.22 -12.61 11.36
C THR A 135 -3.76 -12.63 10.89
N ALA A 136 -3.56 -12.32 9.60
CA ALA A 136 -2.27 -12.45 8.92
C ALA A 136 -1.58 -11.11 8.66
N THR A 137 -0.27 -11.18 8.40
CA THR A 137 0.55 -10.12 7.82
C THR A 137 1.21 -10.60 6.54
N CYS A 138 1.87 -9.68 5.82
CA CYS A 138 2.67 -9.97 4.64
C CYS A 138 4.02 -9.24 4.73
N SER A 139 5.10 -9.90 4.29
CA SER A 139 6.45 -9.31 4.32
C SER A 139 6.54 -7.98 3.57
N GLY A 140 5.79 -7.84 2.49
CA GLY A 140 6.03 -6.77 1.53
C GLY A 140 7.33 -6.98 0.74
N GLU A 141 7.68 -5.98 -0.03
CA GLU A 141 8.86 -6.00 -0.89
C GLU A 141 10.17 -6.05 -0.08
N GLY A 142 11.08 -6.91 -0.45
CA GLY A 142 12.46 -6.86 0.02
C GLY A 142 12.88 -7.90 1.03
N GLY A 143 12.06 -8.89 1.34
CA GLY A 143 12.47 -10.03 2.16
C GLY A 143 11.82 -10.09 3.54
N MET A 144 12.28 -11.01 4.36
CA MET A 144 11.76 -11.32 5.68
C MET A 144 12.56 -10.61 6.77
N ILE A 145 11.87 -9.96 7.68
CA ILE A 145 12.45 -9.57 8.98
C ILE A 145 12.19 -10.70 9.98
N PRO A 146 13.22 -11.24 10.64
CA PRO A 146 13.06 -12.34 11.58
C PRO A 146 12.05 -12.06 12.69
N ASP A 147 12.05 -10.86 13.26
CA ASP A 147 11.11 -10.51 14.32
C ASP A 147 9.67 -10.37 13.81
N GLU A 148 9.45 -9.82 12.61
CA GLU A 148 8.11 -9.82 12.01
C GLU A 148 7.58 -11.24 11.87
N ARG A 149 8.39 -12.16 11.31
CA ARG A 149 7.98 -13.56 11.16
C ARG A 149 7.73 -14.23 12.51
N ARG A 150 8.60 -14.00 13.48
CA ARG A 150 8.49 -14.58 14.85
C ARG A 150 7.18 -14.20 15.53
N TYR A 151 6.72 -12.96 15.36
CA TYR A 151 5.50 -12.46 16.00
C TYR A 151 4.25 -12.60 15.15
N SER A 152 4.37 -13.01 13.89
CA SER A 152 3.22 -13.31 13.02
C SER A 152 2.78 -14.76 13.18
N SER A 153 1.56 -14.98 13.67
CA SER A 153 0.97 -16.34 13.71
C SER A 153 0.63 -16.86 12.30
N LYS A 154 0.36 -15.95 11.38
CA LYS A 154 0.04 -16.22 9.97
C LYS A 154 0.72 -15.17 9.10
N TRP A 155 1.49 -15.61 8.09
CA TRP A 155 2.37 -14.71 7.36
C TRP A 155 2.51 -15.08 5.88
N PHE A 156 2.25 -14.10 5.00
CA PHE A 156 2.55 -14.20 3.58
C PHE A 156 3.97 -13.73 3.27
N TYR A 157 4.68 -14.51 2.49
CA TYR A 157 5.98 -14.13 1.94
C TYR A 157 5.81 -13.59 0.52
N GLN A 158 6.21 -12.34 0.28
CA GLN A 158 6.00 -11.69 -1.01
C GLN A 158 7.15 -11.93 -1.98
N CYS A 159 6.83 -12.45 -3.15
CA CYS A 159 7.72 -12.62 -4.30
C CYS A 159 7.51 -11.44 -5.25
N ILE A 160 8.52 -10.59 -5.39
CA ILE A 160 8.50 -9.36 -6.19
C ILE A 160 9.28 -9.50 -7.49
N GLN A 161 9.08 -8.56 -8.42
CA GLN A 161 9.72 -8.57 -9.73
C GLN A 161 11.26 -8.54 -9.65
N SER A 162 11.82 -7.78 -8.72
CA SER A 162 13.28 -7.68 -8.53
C SER A 162 13.93 -8.87 -7.81
N ARG A 163 13.13 -9.71 -7.14
CA ARG A 163 13.63 -10.81 -6.28
C ARG A 163 14.49 -10.36 -5.09
N TYR A 164 14.47 -9.07 -4.70
CA TYR A 164 15.19 -8.59 -3.52
C TYR A 164 14.82 -9.39 -2.28
N GLY A 165 15.83 -9.95 -1.61
CA GLY A 165 15.68 -10.72 -0.37
C GLY A 165 14.83 -11.98 -0.48
N PHE A 166 14.37 -12.37 -1.67
CA PHE A 166 13.61 -13.60 -1.87
C PHE A 166 14.53 -14.82 -1.85
N ASN A 167 14.28 -15.74 -0.95
CA ASN A 167 15.04 -16.98 -0.86
C ASN A 167 14.19 -18.19 -0.42
N PRO A 168 14.57 -19.42 -0.79
CA PRO A 168 13.80 -20.62 -0.49
C PRO A 168 13.64 -20.90 1.01
N HIS A 169 14.64 -20.59 1.84
CA HIS A 169 14.55 -20.84 3.29
C HIS A 169 13.45 -20.01 3.94
N HIS A 170 13.30 -18.76 3.55
CA HIS A 170 12.22 -17.89 4.05
C HIS A 170 10.86 -18.33 3.50
N LEU A 171 10.81 -18.83 2.25
CA LEU A 171 9.59 -19.37 1.66
C LEU A 171 9.05 -20.57 2.46
N LEU A 172 9.93 -21.47 2.91
CA LEU A 172 9.55 -22.63 3.72
C LEU A 172 9.02 -22.26 5.12
N LEU A 173 9.30 -21.05 5.59
CA LEU A 173 8.76 -20.51 6.83
C LEU A 173 7.40 -19.82 6.66
N ALA A 174 6.95 -19.63 5.42
CA ALA A 174 5.72 -18.90 5.14
C ALA A 174 4.46 -19.75 5.34
N ASP A 175 3.36 -19.08 5.64
CA ASP A 175 2.02 -19.66 5.68
C ASP A 175 1.24 -19.40 4.37
N GLY A 176 1.77 -18.56 3.49
CA GLY A 176 1.31 -18.29 2.13
C GLY A 176 2.37 -17.58 1.32
N CYS A 177 2.31 -17.68 -0.01
CA CYS A 177 3.18 -16.95 -0.92
C CYS A 177 2.36 -15.95 -1.75
N GLU A 178 2.79 -14.70 -1.79
CA GLU A 178 2.16 -13.65 -2.61
C GLU A 178 3.07 -13.26 -3.78
N PHE A 179 2.64 -13.48 -5.00
CA PHE A 179 3.26 -12.88 -6.18
C PHE A 179 2.76 -11.45 -6.37
N PHE A 180 3.66 -10.50 -6.27
CA PHE A 180 3.36 -9.09 -6.50
C PHE A 180 3.49 -8.76 -7.98
N ILE A 181 2.37 -8.60 -8.68
CA ILE A 181 2.33 -8.19 -10.09
C ILE A 181 2.08 -6.68 -10.21
N GLY A 182 1.41 -6.09 -9.23
CA GLY A 182 1.14 -4.66 -9.15
C GLY A 182 0.43 -4.26 -7.87
N GLN A 183 0.22 -2.95 -7.72
CA GLN A 183 -0.55 -2.36 -6.62
C GLN A 183 -1.37 -1.17 -7.11
N GLY A 184 -2.49 -0.88 -6.43
CA GLY A 184 -3.47 0.12 -6.85
C GLY A 184 -2.92 1.53 -6.93
N ALA A 185 -2.05 1.92 -6.01
CA ALA A 185 -1.48 3.27 -5.98
C ALA A 185 -0.60 3.63 -7.19
N LYS A 186 -0.10 2.66 -7.92
CA LYS A 186 0.76 2.85 -9.10
C LYS A 186 0.70 1.62 -9.99
N VAL A 187 -0.43 1.41 -10.63
CA VAL A 187 -0.66 0.26 -11.50
C VAL A 187 0.35 0.23 -12.65
N GLY A 188 0.90 -0.96 -12.93
CA GLY A 188 1.87 -1.16 -14.00
C GLY A 188 3.30 -0.73 -13.67
N LEU A 189 3.59 -0.34 -12.42
CA LEU A 189 4.92 -0.02 -11.96
C LEU A 189 5.37 -0.98 -10.86
N GLY A 190 6.68 -1.24 -10.81
CA GLY A 190 7.31 -1.99 -9.72
C GLY A 190 7.44 -1.17 -8.43
N GLY A 191 7.99 -1.80 -7.39
CA GLY A 191 8.31 -1.15 -6.13
C GLY A 191 9.36 -0.06 -6.28
N HIS A 192 9.31 0.94 -5.42
CA HIS A 192 10.28 2.02 -5.37
C HIS A 192 10.58 2.39 -3.91
N LEU A 193 11.85 2.38 -3.57
CA LEU A 193 12.35 2.88 -2.29
C LEU A 193 13.42 3.92 -2.57
N MET A 194 13.23 5.14 -2.05
CA MET A 194 14.18 6.24 -2.24
C MET A 194 15.45 6.01 -1.43
N GLY A 195 16.59 6.41 -1.96
CA GLY A 195 17.92 6.16 -1.38
C GLY A 195 18.05 6.64 0.06
N GLN A 196 17.43 7.76 0.44
CA GLN A 196 17.45 8.26 1.82
C GLN A 196 16.75 7.34 2.83
N LYS A 197 15.99 6.34 2.38
CA LYS A 197 15.35 5.30 3.21
C LYS A 197 16.09 3.96 3.16
N VAL A 198 17.10 3.83 2.32
CA VAL A 198 17.89 2.60 2.17
C VAL A 198 19.02 2.63 3.21
N SER A 199 18.70 2.21 4.45
CA SER A 199 19.67 2.01 5.52
C SER A 199 20.56 0.79 5.23
N ASP A 200 21.64 0.64 6.02
CA ASP A 200 22.54 -0.51 5.91
C ASP A 200 21.80 -1.84 6.09
N GLN A 201 20.85 -1.93 7.03
CA GLN A 201 20.03 -3.11 7.24
C GLN A 201 19.14 -3.44 6.02
N VAL A 202 18.55 -2.42 5.40
CA VAL A 202 17.73 -2.61 4.18
C VAL A 202 18.61 -3.05 3.03
N ALA A 203 19.80 -2.43 2.89
CA ALA A 203 20.78 -2.75 1.87
C ALA A 203 21.27 -4.20 1.98
N GLU A 204 21.63 -4.63 3.19
CA GLU A 204 22.05 -5.99 3.49
C GLU A 204 20.95 -7.01 3.16
N MET A 205 19.72 -6.79 3.68
CA MET A 205 18.58 -7.68 3.44
C MET A 205 18.24 -7.83 1.97
N ARG A 206 18.38 -6.76 1.18
CA ARG A 206 18.09 -6.73 -0.26
C ARG A 206 19.30 -7.11 -1.13
N SER A 207 20.50 -7.24 -0.55
CA SER A 207 21.76 -7.42 -1.25
C SER A 207 22.04 -6.31 -2.28
N LEU A 208 21.79 -5.07 -1.89
CA LEU A 208 21.93 -3.87 -2.72
C LEU A 208 22.72 -2.78 -1.96
N PRO A 209 23.34 -1.81 -2.67
CA PRO A 209 24.04 -0.70 -2.04
C PRO A 209 23.12 0.18 -1.19
N ALA A 210 23.60 0.64 -0.04
CA ALA A 210 22.92 1.62 0.80
C ALA A 210 22.90 3.01 0.16
N GLY A 211 21.91 3.84 0.52
CA GLY A 211 21.82 5.24 0.10
C GLY A 211 21.46 5.48 -1.37
N ILE A 212 21.15 4.44 -2.14
CA ILE A 212 20.80 4.54 -3.55
C ILE A 212 19.33 4.14 -3.74
N ASP A 213 18.62 4.84 -4.64
CA ASP A 213 17.25 4.51 -5.03
C ASP A 213 17.16 3.06 -5.52
N GLN A 214 16.25 2.30 -4.94
CA GLN A 214 15.99 0.91 -5.31
C GLN A 214 14.66 0.82 -6.06
N ARG A 215 14.70 0.28 -7.26
CA ARG A 215 13.52 0.10 -8.12
C ARG A 215 13.39 -1.36 -8.52
N SER A 216 12.20 -1.90 -8.35
CA SER A 216 11.81 -3.14 -9.00
C SER A 216 11.36 -2.88 -10.43
N PRO A 217 11.66 -3.77 -11.39
CA PRO A 217 11.09 -3.68 -12.73
C PRO A 217 9.56 -3.79 -12.69
N ALA A 218 8.90 -3.38 -13.76
CA ALA A 218 7.44 -3.43 -13.86
C ALA A 218 6.90 -4.86 -14.07
N ARG A 219 7.73 -5.77 -14.50
CA ARG A 219 7.37 -7.18 -14.78
C ARG A 219 8.41 -8.13 -14.19
N HIS A 220 7.98 -9.35 -13.92
CA HIS A 220 8.85 -10.39 -13.46
C HIS A 220 9.83 -10.83 -14.57
N PRO A 221 11.07 -11.18 -14.22
CA PRO A 221 12.09 -11.54 -15.23
C PRO A 221 11.89 -12.93 -15.84
N ASP A 222 11.17 -13.79 -15.16
CA ASP A 222 11.09 -15.24 -15.40
C ASP A 222 9.72 -15.69 -15.93
N TRP A 223 8.84 -14.76 -16.28
CA TRP A 223 7.62 -15.07 -17.04
C TRP A 223 7.18 -13.91 -17.94
N LEU A 224 6.59 -14.22 -19.09
CA LEU A 224 6.07 -13.27 -20.06
C LEU A 224 4.54 -13.26 -20.13
N GLY A 225 3.92 -14.35 -19.72
CA GLY A 225 2.47 -14.52 -19.83
C GLY A 225 1.91 -15.50 -18.80
N PRO A 226 0.59 -15.79 -18.90
CA PRO A 226 -0.09 -16.66 -17.95
C PRO A 226 0.44 -18.09 -17.93
N ASP A 227 0.87 -18.63 -19.06
CA ASP A 227 1.39 -19.99 -19.12
C ASP A 227 2.70 -20.13 -18.33
N ASP A 228 3.62 -19.17 -18.50
CA ASP A 228 4.84 -19.11 -17.71
C ASP A 228 4.54 -18.90 -16.21
N LEU A 229 3.54 -18.06 -15.89
CA LEU A 229 3.11 -17.83 -14.52
C LEU A 229 2.53 -19.09 -13.89
N SER A 230 1.80 -19.93 -14.66
CA SER A 230 1.34 -21.23 -14.20
C SER A 230 2.51 -22.13 -13.79
N LEU A 231 3.57 -22.18 -14.60
CA LEU A 231 4.78 -22.96 -14.27
C LEU A 231 5.45 -22.41 -13.01
N LYS A 232 5.51 -21.10 -12.86
CA LYS A 232 6.08 -20.46 -11.66
C LYS A 232 5.27 -20.75 -10.40
N ILE A 233 3.94 -20.77 -10.50
CA ILE A 233 3.06 -21.18 -9.40
C ILE A 233 3.34 -22.64 -9.02
N GLN A 234 3.45 -23.53 -9.99
CA GLN A 234 3.78 -24.94 -9.74
C GLN A 234 5.16 -25.11 -9.08
N GLU A 235 6.17 -24.37 -9.53
CA GLU A 235 7.50 -24.35 -8.90
C GLU A 235 7.43 -24.02 -7.41
N ILE A 236 6.65 -22.99 -7.04
CA ILE A 236 6.46 -22.63 -5.63
C ILE A 236 5.64 -23.69 -4.88
N ARG A 237 4.64 -24.30 -5.51
CA ARG A 237 3.88 -25.41 -4.92
C ARG A 237 4.78 -26.61 -4.62
N GLU A 238 5.64 -26.99 -5.56
CA GLU A 238 6.62 -28.09 -5.35
C GLU A 238 7.59 -27.74 -4.22
N ALA A 239 8.14 -26.53 -4.21
CA ALA A 239 9.05 -26.08 -3.17
C ALA A 239 8.42 -26.07 -1.77
N THR A 240 7.10 -25.93 -1.67
CA THR A 240 6.34 -25.89 -0.41
C THR A 240 5.50 -27.15 -0.15
N ASN A 241 5.76 -28.25 -0.85
CA ASN A 241 5.04 -29.52 -0.76
C ASN A 241 3.52 -29.39 -0.96
N TRP A 242 3.07 -28.39 -1.74
CA TRP A 242 1.66 -28.11 -2.01
C TRP A 242 0.86 -27.78 -0.74
N GLU A 243 1.50 -27.24 0.27
CA GLU A 243 0.84 -26.98 1.54
C GLU A 243 0.16 -25.62 1.61
N ILE A 244 0.88 -24.56 1.20
CA ILE A 244 0.47 -23.19 1.45
C ILE A 244 -0.28 -22.55 0.28
N PRO A 245 -1.20 -21.61 0.53
CA PRO A 245 -1.89 -20.88 -0.55
C PRO A 245 -0.96 -19.96 -1.31
N ILE A 246 -1.19 -19.87 -2.63
CA ILE A 246 -0.52 -18.95 -3.52
C ILE A 246 -1.49 -17.85 -3.94
N GLN A 247 -1.08 -16.62 -3.70
CA GLN A 247 -1.85 -15.40 -3.95
C GLN A 247 -1.23 -14.59 -5.07
N LEU A 248 -2.03 -14.10 -6.02
CA LEU A 248 -1.63 -13.14 -7.03
C LEU A 248 -2.14 -11.76 -6.68
N LYS A 249 -1.25 -10.80 -6.43
CA LYS A 249 -1.59 -9.41 -6.16
C LYS A 249 -1.54 -8.57 -7.43
N LEU A 250 -2.69 -8.02 -7.81
CA LEU A 250 -2.92 -7.22 -9.00
C LEU A 250 -3.33 -5.80 -8.63
N GLY A 251 -2.77 -4.80 -9.28
CA GLY A 251 -3.35 -3.45 -9.27
C GLY A 251 -4.58 -3.39 -10.18
N ALA A 252 -5.64 -2.71 -9.74
CA ALA A 252 -6.87 -2.62 -10.50
C ALA A 252 -6.68 -1.82 -11.80
N ALA A 253 -6.60 -2.52 -12.93
CA ALA A 253 -6.47 -1.97 -14.28
C ALA A 253 -7.56 -2.52 -15.21
N ARG A 254 -7.26 -3.47 -16.04
CA ARG A 254 -8.25 -4.20 -16.86
C ARG A 254 -8.83 -5.36 -16.05
N VAL A 255 -9.50 -5.01 -14.95
CA VAL A 255 -9.84 -5.93 -13.87
C VAL A 255 -10.49 -7.22 -14.35
N TYR A 256 -11.50 -7.13 -15.19
CA TYR A 256 -12.23 -8.30 -15.68
C TYR A 256 -11.34 -9.26 -16.48
N ASP A 257 -10.53 -8.73 -17.39
CA ASP A 257 -9.64 -9.55 -18.22
C ASP A 257 -8.45 -10.07 -17.42
N ASP A 258 -7.84 -9.22 -16.59
CA ASP A 258 -6.69 -9.58 -15.76
C ASP A 258 -7.04 -10.70 -14.77
N VAL A 259 -8.22 -10.64 -14.14
CA VAL A 259 -8.69 -11.68 -13.21
C VAL A 259 -9.01 -13.00 -13.95
N ARG A 260 -9.60 -12.95 -15.14
CA ARG A 260 -9.82 -14.15 -15.95
C ARG A 260 -8.50 -14.82 -16.35
N MET A 261 -7.51 -14.03 -16.74
CA MET A 261 -6.18 -14.54 -17.08
C MET A 261 -5.48 -15.10 -15.84
N ALA A 262 -5.53 -14.39 -14.72
CA ALA A 262 -4.99 -14.85 -13.45
C ALA A 262 -5.64 -16.16 -12.98
N ALA A 263 -6.95 -16.28 -13.07
CA ALA A 263 -7.67 -17.49 -12.67
C ALA A 263 -7.26 -18.74 -13.47
N LYS A 264 -6.85 -18.57 -14.74
CA LYS A 264 -6.33 -19.70 -15.57
C LYS A 264 -4.97 -20.22 -15.10
N THR A 265 -4.23 -19.43 -14.33
CA THR A 265 -2.93 -19.88 -13.79
C THR A 265 -3.08 -20.70 -12.51
N ASP A 266 -4.32 -20.92 -12.08
CA ASP A 266 -4.70 -21.73 -10.91
C ASP A 266 -4.09 -21.27 -9.57
N PRO A 267 -4.19 -19.97 -9.22
CA PRO A 267 -3.83 -19.52 -7.87
C PRO A 267 -4.91 -19.91 -6.86
N ASP A 268 -4.57 -19.82 -5.57
CA ASP A 268 -5.56 -20.04 -4.49
C ASP A 268 -6.29 -18.76 -4.09
N CYS A 269 -5.62 -17.60 -4.30
CA CYS A 269 -6.19 -16.29 -4.01
C CYS A 269 -5.84 -15.29 -5.13
N ILE A 270 -6.76 -14.40 -5.43
CA ILE A 270 -6.53 -13.20 -6.23
C ILE A 270 -6.76 -11.98 -5.34
N TYR A 271 -5.73 -11.17 -5.22
CA TYR A 271 -5.74 -9.93 -4.45
C TYR A 271 -5.86 -8.75 -5.42
N MET A 272 -6.95 -8.02 -5.35
CA MET A 272 -7.22 -6.85 -6.19
C MET A 272 -7.00 -5.58 -5.37
N ASP A 273 -6.06 -4.74 -5.81
CA ASP A 273 -5.71 -3.48 -5.13
C ASP A 273 -6.27 -2.28 -5.93
N GLY A 274 -7.26 -1.60 -5.35
CA GLY A 274 -7.92 -0.44 -5.95
C GLY A 274 -7.02 0.79 -6.02
N MET A 275 -7.37 1.76 -6.88
CA MET A 275 -6.58 2.98 -7.05
C MET A 275 -6.53 3.87 -5.80
N GLU A 276 -7.38 3.63 -4.80
CA GLU A 276 -7.34 4.25 -3.48
C GLU A 276 -6.18 3.75 -2.61
N GLY A 277 -5.49 2.70 -3.06
CA GLY A 277 -4.32 2.14 -2.37
C GLY A 277 -3.27 3.20 -2.10
N SER A 278 -2.47 2.98 -1.06
CA SER A 278 -1.35 3.84 -0.70
C SER A 278 -0.02 3.21 -1.05
N THR A 279 1.01 4.04 -1.16
CA THR A 279 2.39 3.59 -1.39
C THR A 279 3.37 4.44 -0.60
N GLY A 280 4.53 3.87 -0.27
CA GLY A 280 5.62 4.63 0.35
C GLY A 280 6.31 5.59 -0.63
N ALA A 281 6.42 5.21 -1.90
CA ALA A 281 6.97 6.06 -2.96
C ALA A 281 6.37 5.70 -4.32
N GLY A 282 5.96 6.70 -5.06
CA GLY A 282 5.46 6.56 -6.43
C GLY A 282 5.50 7.87 -7.19
N PRO A 283 5.59 7.85 -8.53
CA PRO A 283 5.40 9.04 -9.34
C PRO A 283 4.00 9.62 -9.11
N HIS A 284 3.90 10.92 -8.85
CA HIS A 284 2.64 11.61 -8.62
C HIS A 284 1.63 11.34 -9.75
N LEU A 285 2.08 11.42 -11.00
CA LEU A 285 1.26 11.16 -12.18
C LEU A 285 0.63 9.76 -12.15
N ALA A 286 1.41 8.72 -11.82
CA ALA A 286 0.90 7.35 -11.77
C ALA A 286 -0.16 7.19 -10.67
N THR A 287 0.07 7.79 -9.50
CA THR A 287 -0.87 7.69 -8.38
C THR A 287 -2.20 8.41 -8.65
N GLU A 288 -2.17 9.48 -9.45
CA GLU A 288 -3.38 10.27 -9.75
C GLU A 288 -4.15 9.79 -11.00
N GLU A 289 -3.45 9.19 -11.98
CA GLU A 289 -4.02 8.99 -13.31
C GLU A 289 -4.11 7.51 -13.72
N THR A 290 -3.72 6.56 -12.86
CA THR A 290 -3.82 5.13 -13.21
C THR A 290 -4.68 4.36 -12.21
N GLY A 291 -5.40 3.35 -12.70
CA GLY A 291 -6.17 2.44 -11.87
C GLY A 291 -7.69 2.60 -12.00
N VAL A 292 -8.38 1.75 -11.27
CA VAL A 292 -9.85 1.70 -11.19
C VAL A 292 -10.27 1.80 -9.71
N PRO A 293 -11.29 2.59 -9.37
CA PRO A 293 -11.83 2.66 -8.02
C PRO A 293 -12.33 1.29 -7.53
N GLY A 294 -12.09 1.00 -6.26
CA GLY A 294 -12.38 -0.29 -5.65
C GLY A 294 -13.82 -0.74 -5.77
N ILE A 295 -14.77 0.19 -5.62
CA ILE A 295 -16.21 -0.12 -5.75
C ILE A 295 -16.57 -0.68 -7.14
N ALA A 296 -15.83 -0.30 -8.17
CA ALA A 296 -15.99 -0.85 -9.51
C ALA A 296 -15.11 -2.10 -9.72
N ALA A 297 -13.90 -2.11 -9.16
CA ALA A 297 -12.95 -3.19 -9.32
C ALA A 297 -13.45 -4.51 -8.73
N ILE A 298 -13.99 -4.52 -7.52
CA ILE A 298 -14.48 -5.75 -6.86
C ILE A 298 -15.56 -6.43 -7.69
N ARG A 299 -16.53 -5.67 -8.20
CA ARG A 299 -17.63 -6.24 -9.00
C ARG A 299 -17.15 -6.86 -10.31
N GLN A 300 -16.19 -6.21 -10.97
CA GLN A 300 -15.57 -6.76 -12.17
C GLN A 300 -14.77 -8.02 -11.88
N ALA A 301 -14.01 -8.02 -10.78
CA ALA A 301 -13.22 -9.18 -10.36
C ALA A 301 -14.11 -10.38 -10.00
N ARG A 302 -15.15 -10.17 -9.20
CA ARG A 302 -16.10 -11.23 -8.86
C ARG A 302 -16.80 -11.78 -10.10
N LYS A 303 -17.32 -10.89 -10.96
CA LYS A 303 -17.92 -11.31 -12.22
C LYS A 303 -16.96 -12.14 -13.08
N ALA A 304 -15.70 -11.77 -13.14
CA ALA A 304 -14.69 -12.53 -13.88
C ALA A 304 -14.51 -13.95 -13.33
N LEU A 305 -14.47 -14.10 -12.00
CA LEU A 305 -14.39 -15.42 -11.33
C LEU A 305 -15.67 -16.24 -11.55
N ASP A 306 -16.85 -15.61 -11.50
CA ASP A 306 -18.13 -16.26 -11.78
C ASP A 306 -18.15 -16.80 -13.22
N ASP A 307 -17.78 -15.98 -14.20
CA ASP A 307 -17.82 -16.32 -15.63
C ASP A 307 -16.82 -17.45 -16.01
N VAL A 308 -15.73 -17.63 -15.23
CA VAL A 308 -14.80 -18.76 -15.44
C VAL A 308 -15.04 -19.93 -14.48
N GLY A 309 -16.12 -19.90 -13.68
CA GLY A 309 -16.51 -20.97 -12.78
C GLY A 309 -15.55 -21.18 -11.59
N GLN A 310 -14.82 -20.13 -11.17
CA GLN A 310 -13.85 -20.20 -10.09
C GLN A 310 -14.29 -19.51 -8.79
N SER A 311 -15.49 -18.96 -8.75
CA SER A 311 -16.06 -18.44 -7.50
C SER A 311 -16.22 -19.57 -6.46
N GLY A 312 -15.71 -19.32 -5.26
CA GLY A 312 -15.67 -20.33 -4.19
C GLY A 312 -14.42 -21.22 -4.23
N ASN A 313 -13.71 -21.32 -5.35
CA ASN A 313 -12.43 -22.03 -5.47
C ASN A 313 -11.23 -21.09 -5.25
N ILE A 314 -11.30 -19.89 -5.81
CA ILE A 314 -10.28 -18.85 -5.67
C ILE A 314 -10.83 -17.75 -4.76
N SER A 315 -10.15 -17.49 -3.66
CA SER A 315 -10.53 -16.42 -2.73
C SER A 315 -10.22 -15.04 -3.36
N LEU A 316 -11.22 -14.15 -3.39
CA LEU A 316 -11.05 -12.78 -3.85
C LEU A 316 -10.78 -11.86 -2.66
N ILE A 317 -9.60 -11.28 -2.62
CA ILE A 317 -9.19 -10.34 -1.58
C ILE A 317 -9.19 -8.94 -2.19
N TYR A 318 -9.66 -7.96 -1.43
CA TYR A 318 -9.63 -6.57 -1.86
C TYR A 318 -8.78 -5.70 -0.93
N ALA A 319 -8.05 -4.74 -1.49
CA ALA A 319 -7.40 -3.66 -0.77
C ALA A 319 -7.57 -2.32 -1.50
N GLY A 320 -7.43 -1.25 -0.77
CA GLY A 320 -7.54 0.12 -1.24
C GLY A 320 -8.63 0.89 -0.49
N GLY A 321 -8.24 1.95 0.21
CA GLY A 321 -9.16 2.88 0.84
C GLY A 321 -10.07 2.32 1.95
N ILE A 322 -9.79 1.14 2.50
CA ILE A 322 -10.55 0.54 3.62
C ILE A 322 -10.15 1.24 4.92
N ARG A 323 -11.13 1.84 5.62
CA ARG A 323 -10.90 2.72 6.78
C ARG A 323 -11.54 2.21 8.06
N ASN A 324 -12.63 1.43 7.94
CA ASN A 324 -13.44 0.99 9.07
C ASN A 324 -14.24 -0.28 8.71
N GLY A 325 -14.95 -0.85 9.70
CA GLY A 325 -15.76 -2.06 9.52
C GLY A 325 -16.93 -1.90 8.51
N GLY A 326 -17.43 -0.69 8.35
CA GLY A 326 -18.46 -0.41 7.32
C GLY A 326 -17.91 -0.55 5.90
N ASP A 327 -16.69 -0.06 5.65
CA ASP A 327 -16.02 -0.25 4.36
C ASP A 327 -15.72 -1.73 4.10
N VAL A 328 -15.30 -2.48 5.13
CA VAL A 328 -15.12 -3.94 5.05
C VAL A 328 -16.41 -4.62 4.64
N ALA A 329 -17.49 -4.36 5.34
CA ALA A 329 -18.80 -4.97 5.04
C ALA A 329 -19.29 -4.62 3.63
N LYS A 330 -19.06 -3.39 3.15
CA LYS A 330 -19.37 -3.00 1.76
C LYS A 330 -18.54 -3.77 0.75
N ALA A 331 -17.23 -3.95 1.00
CA ALA A 331 -16.35 -4.73 0.12
C ALA A 331 -16.79 -6.19 0.02
N LEU A 332 -17.14 -6.82 1.16
CA LEU A 332 -17.69 -8.18 1.19
C LEU A 332 -19.04 -8.27 0.46
N ALA A 333 -19.93 -7.30 0.67
CA ALA A 333 -21.22 -7.25 -0.03
C ALA A 333 -21.07 -7.08 -1.55
N LEU A 334 -20.00 -6.42 -2.02
CA LEU A 334 -19.66 -6.30 -3.44
C LEU A 334 -19.02 -7.56 -4.03
N GLY A 335 -18.59 -8.51 -3.18
CA GLY A 335 -18.12 -9.81 -3.63
C GLY A 335 -16.68 -10.16 -3.25
N ALA A 336 -16.00 -9.39 -2.40
CA ALA A 336 -14.74 -9.82 -1.80
C ALA A 336 -14.98 -10.90 -0.73
N ASP A 337 -14.04 -11.83 -0.57
CA ASP A 337 -14.06 -12.84 0.50
C ASP A 337 -13.32 -12.34 1.74
N ALA A 338 -12.34 -11.46 1.55
CA ALA A 338 -11.59 -10.77 2.60
C ALA A 338 -11.10 -9.40 2.11
N VAL A 339 -10.62 -8.60 3.04
CA VAL A 339 -9.94 -7.33 2.73
C VAL A 339 -8.56 -7.28 3.35
N ALA A 340 -7.65 -6.53 2.71
CA ALA A 340 -6.35 -6.22 3.26
C ALA A 340 -6.24 -4.72 3.53
N ILE A 341 -5.71 -4.36 4.70
CA ILE A 341 -5.53 -2.99 5.14
C ILE A 341 -4.05 -2.61 5.20
N GLY A 342 -3.72 -1.40 4.76
CA GLY A 342 -2.36 -0.85 4.83
C GLY A 342 -2.34 0.43 5.65
N HIS A 343 -2.69 1.53 5.05
CA HIS A 343 -2.59 2.86 5.67
C HIS A 343 -3.45 3.01 6.95
N SER A 344 -4.59 2.35 7.01
CA SER A 344 -5.43 2.36 8.21
C SER A 344 -4.70 1.76 9.41
N SER A 345 -3.93 0.69 9.21
CA SER A 345 -3.12 0.09 10.28
C SER A 345 -1.93 0.99 10.67
N LEU A 346 -1.37 1.75 9.71
CA LEU A 346 -0.33 2.75 10.02
C LEU A 346 -0.89 3.93 10.80
N MET A 347 -2.10 4.39 10.48
CA MET A 347 -2.78 5.43 11.25
C MET A 347 -3.10 4.97 12.67
N ALA A 348 -3.38 3.69 12.88
CA ALA A 348 -3.52 3.11 14.21
C ALA A 348 -2.18 3.09 14.99
N LEU A 349 -1.06 3.10 14.29
CA LEU A 349 0.29 3.31 14.85
C LEU A 349 0.69 4.80 14.87
N ASN A 350 -0.28 5.70 14.87
CA ASN A 350 -0.11 7.16 14.92
C ASN A 350 0.53 7.82 13.69
N CYS A 351 0.49 7.22 12.51
CA CYS A 351 0.82 7.93 11.28
C CYS A 351 0.00 9.24 11.20
N ASN A 352 0.65 10.37 10.95
CA ASN A 352 0.08 11.72 10.95
C ASN A 352 -0.40 12.24 12.33
N LYS A 353 0.07 11.69 13.46
CA LYS A 353 -0.42 12.12 14.79
C LYS A 353 0.66 12.38 15.84
N ASP A 354 1.76 11.63 15.82
CA ASP A 354 2.73 11.63 16.95
C ASP A 354 3.57 12.91 17.06
N ILE A 355 3.62 13.73 16.02
CA ILE A 355 4.27 15.03 16.09
C ILE A 355 3.25 16.05 16.63
N PRO A 356 3.56 16.81 17.69
CA PRO A 356 2.70 17.89 18.15
C PRO A 356 2.33 18.81 16.98
N GLU A 357 1.07 19.24 16.91
CA GLU A 357 0.55 20.02 15.79
C GLU A 357 1.42 21.27 15.51
N ALA A 358 1.92 21.93 16.56
CA ALA A 358 2.80 23.10 16.45
C ALA A 358 4.15 22.80 15.77
N ASP A 359 4.63 21.56 15.82
CA ASP A 359 5.90 21.14 15.25
C ASP A 359 5.75 20.35 13.95
N PHE A 360 4.54 19.87 13.63
CA PHE A 360 4.29 18.99 12.51
C PHE A 360 4.72 19.62 11.17
N GLU A 361 4.31 20.86 10.92
CA GLU A 361 4.67 21.57 9.69
C GLU A 361 6.19 21.79 9.60
N LYS A 362 6.85 22.07 10.73
CA LYS A 362 8.29 22.26 10.79
C LYS A 362 9.06 20.97 10.49
N GLU A 363 8.64 19.83 11.02
CA GLU A 363 9.32 18.54 10.84
C GLU A 363 8.99 17.88 9.49
N ILE A 364 7.75 17.92 9.07
CA ILE A 364 7.25 17.26 7.86
C ILE A 364 7.07 18.25 6.70
N GLY A 365 6.83 19.52 6.97
CA GLY A 365 6.60 20.57 5.97
C GLY A 365 5.17 20.64 5.42
N VAL A 366 4.22 19.94 6.08
CA VAL A 366 2.78 19.96 5.77
C VAL A 366 1.99 19.85 7.07
N GLU A 367 0.73 20.26 7.04
CA GLU A 367 -0.20 20.13 8.16
C GLU A 367 -0.49 18.65 8.48
N ALA A 368 -0.85 18.37 9.74
CA ALA A 368 -1.31 17.04 10.17
C ALA A 368 -2.50 16.57 9.32
N GLY A 369 -2.49 15.30 8.93
CA GLY A 369 -3.52 14.71 8.06
C GLY A 369 -3.31 14.92 6.56
N TYR A 370 -2.32 15.73 6.15
CA TYR A 370 -1.99 16.00 4.75
C TYR A 370 -0.61 15.49 4.34
N CYS A 371 0.03 14.69 5.18
CA CYS A 371 1.37 14.17 4.93
C CYS A 371 1.38 13.21 3.73
N TYR A 372 2.31 13.45 2.79
CA TYR A 372 2.60 12.60 1.63
C TYR A 372 4.11 12.35 1.48
N HIS A 373 4.86 12.55 2.55
CA HIS A 373 6.33 12.51 2.57
C HIS A 373 6.93 11.15 2.92
N CYS A 374 6.15 10.06 2.82
CA CYS A 374 6.62 8.70 3.13
C CYS A 374 7.90 8.30 2.38
N HIS A 375 8.17 8.92 1.22
CA HIS A 375 9.35 8.67 0.40
C HIS A 375 10.63 9.34 0.90
N THR A 376 10.55 10.26 1.88
CA THR A 376 11.68 11.12 2.28
C THR A 376 12.52 10.57 3.43
N GLY A 377 11.99 9.63 4.22
CA GLY A 377 12.62 9.19 5.46
C GLY A 377 12.51 10.17 6.63
N ARG A 378 11.74 11.26 6.47
CA ARG A 378 11.48 12.26 7.53
C ARG A 378 10.29 11.92 8.41
N CYS A 379 9.68 10.79 8.17
CA CYS A 379 8.58 10.30 8.99
C CYS A 379 9.10 9.90 10.36
N PRO A 380 8.49 10.34 11.48
CA PRO A 380 8.88 9.98 12.83
C PRO A 380 8.67 8.51 13.15
#